data_eef63187277575bd6fd91e3e5efcb0b4
#
_entry.id   eef63187277575bd6fd91e3e5efcb0b4
#
_cell.length_a   1.000
_cell.length_b   1.000
_cell.length_c   1.000
_cell.angle_alpha   90.00
_cell.angle_beta   90.00
_cell.angle_gamma   90.00
#
_symmetry.space_group_name_H-M   'P 1'
#
loop_
_entity.id
_entity.type
_entity.pdbx_description
1 polymer ?
#
loop_
_entity_poly.entity_id
_entity_poly.type
_entity_poly.pdbx_seq_one_letter_code
_entity_poly.pdbx_strand_id
1 'polypeptide(L)'
;GVSAPAQEERPSRPEGAGTGSQVVGEPIGARLRRWRPFLIVTAALAVVALATSLMQPTTSKIPYAIDNPKGNGTQALAQLLRDEGLRVRSADSASEAAAAGPGTTVAVVNIGLLTDDQRAALARSGADITVVGALYQNFDGLTAGMVPQGASATGVLAPHCRDDDAVAAEALAGSRGSVSVDEDAGAAGCFPVGEDRFAYATARLPGGGRLRVIADADLVTNGALARSGHAALAIRALGHHEQLLWFDASQSGPPSVWDTP
;
A
#
# COMPACT_ATOMS: atom_id res chain seq x y z
N GLY A 1 72.64 -30.57 80.99
CA GLY A 1 73.90 -30.30 80.37
C GLY A 1 73.65 -29.39 79.14
N VAL A 2 74.08 -28.09 79.20
CA VAL A 2 75.31 -27.59 78.69
C VAL A 2 75.42 -27.76 77.17
N SER A 3 75.51 -26.81 76.35
CA SER A 3 76.15 -25.55 76.20
C SER A 3 75.73 -24.82 74.93
N ALA A 4 75.71 -23.52 74.95
CA ALA A 4 75.95 -22.63 73.83
C ALA A 4 77.51 -22.67 73.56
N PRO A 5 78.10 -21.93 72.59
CA PRO A 5 77.67 -20.82 71.83
C PRO A 5 78.23 -20.82 70.36
N ALA A 6 78.05 -19.76 69.65
CA ALA A 6 78.93 -18.87 68.91
C ALA A 6 78.29 -18.42 67.59
N GLN A 7 77.95 -17.26 67.43
CA GLN A 7 78.43 -16.06 66.83
C GLN A 7 79.16 -16.16 65.51
N GLU A 8 78.82 -15.17 64.70
CA GLU A 8 79.58 -14.52 63.63
C GLU A 8 79.18 -14.93 62.21
N GLU A 9 79.01 -14.09 61.30
CA GLU A 9 79.38 -12.72 61.02
C GLU A 9 78.59 -12.21 59.82
N ARG A 10 78.25 -10.97 59.79
CA ARG A 10 77.86 -10.25 58.60
C ARG A 10 79.09 -9.95 57.74
N PRO A 11 79.03 -9.90 56.39
CA PRO A 11 78.94 -8.56 55.83
C PRO A 11 78.14 -8.39 54.51
N SER A 12 77.65 -7.18 54.36
CA SER A 12 77.60 -6.29 53.23
C SER A 12 76.82 -6.72 51.91
N ARG A 13 75.83 -5.90 51.75
CA ARG A 13 75.20 -5.49 50.53
C ARG A 13 76.18 -5.20 49.37
N PRO A 14 75.76 -5.42 48.09
CA PRO A 14 75.61 -4.21 47.29
C PRO A 14 74.21 -4.12 46.53
N GLU A 15 73.87 -2.88 46.41
CA GLU A 15 72.85 -2.35 45.51
C GLU A 15 73.07 -2.78 44.07
N GLY A 16 71.96 -3.07 43.34
CA GLY A 16 72.05 -3.27 41.93
C GLY A 16 70.68 -3.34 41.29
N ALA A 17 70.28 -2.20 40.84
CA ALA A 17 69.48 -1.97 39.65
C ALA A 17 68.08 -2.68 39.51
N GLY A 18 67.06 -1.89 39.72
CA GLY A 18 65.72 -2.13 39.19
C GLY A 18 65.70 -2.24 37.69
N THR A 19 65.19 -3.33 37.21
CA THR A 19 64.65 -3.41 35.83
C THR A 19 63.15 -3.36 35.94
N GLY A 20 62.64 -2.15 35.91
CA GLY A 20 61.23 -1.93 35.64
C GLY A 20 60.94 -2.52 34.26
N SER A 21 60.17 -3.60 34.20
CA SER A 21 59.49 -4.04 32.96
C SER A 21 58.49 -2.97 32.54
N GLN A 22 58.97 -2.05 31.72
CA GLN A 22 58.03 -1.20 30.97
C GLN A 22 57.27 -2.12 30.02
N VAL A 23 56.00 -2.35 30.33
CA VAL A 23 55.02 -2.82 29.37
C VAL A 23 54.89 -1.71 28.34
N VAL A 24 55.68 -1.78 27.30
CA VAL A 24 55.51 -0.94 26.12
C VAL A 24 54.18 -1.36 25.47
N GLY A 25 53.11 -0.70 25.88
CA GLY A 25 51.84 -0.80 25.18
C GLY A 25 52.07 -0.34 23.74
N GLU A 26 51.81 -1.20 22.79
CA GLU A 26 51.85 -0.82 21.36
C GLU A 26 51.04 0.47 21.18
N PRO A 27 51.56 1.47 20.46
CA PRO A 27 50.86 2.73 20.27
C PRO A 27 49.52 2.43 19.54
N ILE A 28 48.43 2.98 20.08
CA ILE A 28 47.04 2.82 19.61
C ILE A 28 46.95 2.97 18.08
N GLY A 29 47.81 3.83 17.49
CA GLY A 29 47.91 4.01 16.03
C GLY A 29 48.38 2.78 15.24
N ALA A 30 49.24 1.91 15.80
CA ALA A 30 49.70 0.70 15.14
C ALA A 30 48.61 -0.38 15.14
N ARG A 31 47.81 -0.48 16.21
CA ARG A 31 46.62 -1.34 16.27
C ARG A 31 45.56 -0.86 15.29
N LEU A 32 45.27 0.43 15.21
CA LEU A 32 44.29 0.99 14.25
C LEU A 32 44.74 0.72 12.81
N ARG A 33 46.04 0.80 12.51
CA ARG A 33 46.57 0.54 11.15
C ARG A 33 46.40 -0.92 10.72
N ARG A 34 46.49 -1.85 11.65
CA ARG A 34 46.30 -3.28 11.41
C ARG A 34 44.81 -3.63 11.18
N TRP A 35 43.88 -2.85 11.75
CA TRP A 35 42.44 -3.03 11.63
C TRP A 35 41.81 -2.22 10.49
N ARG A 36 42.60 -1.34 9.83
CA ARG A 36 42.14 -0.55 8.68
C ARG A 36 41.37 -1.37 7.61
N PRO A 37 41.88 -2.51 7.15
CA PRO A 37 41.15 -3.28 6.14
C PRO A 37 39.80 -3.79 6.66
N PHE A 38 39.75 -4.22 7.93
CA PHE A 38 38.49 -4.64 8.54
C PHE A 38 37.50 -3.49 8.74
N LEU A 39 37.96 -2.32 9.12
CA LEU A 39 37.11 -1.14 9.27
C LEU A 39 36.57 -0.67 7.91
N ILE A 40 37.37 -0.75 6.84
CA ILE A 40 36.92 -0.41 5.49
C ILE A 40 35.85 -1.41 5.01
N VAL A 41 36.07 -2.71 5.22
CA VAL A 41 35.09 -3.74 4.84
C VAL A 41 33.80 -3.57 5.66
N THR A 42 33.90 -3.34 6.97
CA THR A 42 32.71 -3.12 7.82
C THR A 42 31.96 -1.86 7.42
N ALA A 43 32.68 -0.77 7.12
CA ALA A 43 32.05 0.46 6.63
C ALA A 43 31.39 0.27 5.27
N ALA A 44 32.01 -0.45 4.34
CA ALA A 44 31.42 -0.78 3.04
C ALA A 44 30.16 -1.63 3.20
N LEU A 45 30.20 -2.66 4.05
CA LEU A 45 29.01 -3.48 4.36
C LEU A 45 27.89 -2.66 5.00
N ALA A 46 28.23 -1.75 5.92
CA ALA A 46 27.25 -0.86 6.54
C ALA A 46 26.60 0.08 5.50
N VAL A 47 27.39 0.64 4.59
CA VAL A 47 26.86 1.47 3.47
C VAL A 47 25.97 0.66 2.55
N VAL A 48 26.36 -0.56 2.18
CA VAL A 48 25.53 -1.46 1.35
C VAL A 48 24.24 -1.83 2.09
N ALA A 49 24.31 -2.19 3.36
CA ALA A 49 23.14 -2.50 4.18
C ALA A 49 22.20 -1.30 4.32
N LEU A 50 22.75 -0.10 4.51
CA LEU A 50 21.98 1.14 4.57
C LEU A 50 21.33 1.45 3.20
N ALA A 51 22.07 1.32 2.11
CA ALA A 51 21.56 1.55 0.76
C ALA A 51 20.46 0.55 0.40
N THR A 52 20.64 -0.74 0.73
CA THR A 52 19.59 -1.76 0.52
C THR A 52 18.37 -1.53 1.41
N SER A 53 18.56 -1.06 2.65
CA SER A 53 17.45 -0.72 3.54
C SER A 53 16.65 0.49 3.05
N LEU A 54 17.32 1.49 2.48
CA LEU A 54 16.67 2.66 1.87
C LEU A 54 16.01 2.36 0.53
N MET A 55 16.46 1.31 -0.16
CA MET A 55 15.88 0.85 -1.43
C MET A 55 14.77 -0.20 -1.25
N GLN A 56 14.53 -0.69 -0.02
CA GLN A 56 13.41 -1.60 0.22
C GLN A 56 12.11 -0.82 0.00
N PRO A 57 11.26 -1.25 -0.96
CA PRO A 57 9.95 -0.65 -1.12
C PRO A 57 9.20 -0.81 0.20
N THR A 58 8.56 0.26 0.65
CA THR A 58 7.66 0.22 1.80
C THR A 58 6.57 -0.80 1.50
N THR A 59 6.57 -1.93 2.20
CA THR A 59 5.54 -2.96 2.05
C THR A 59 4.51 -2.78 3.15
N SER A 60 3.26 -2.62 2.76
CA SER A 60 2.12 -2.57 3.66
C SER A 60 1.59 -3.97 3.96
N LYS A 61 0.86 -4.11 5.08
CA LYS A 61 0.04 -5.29 5.38
C LYS A 61 -1.45 -4.96 5.34
N ILE A 62 -1.79 -3.74 4.99
CA ILE A 62 -3.16 -3.23 4.93
C ILE A 62 -3.87 -3.87 3.74
N PRO A 63 -5.06 -4.46 3.93
CA PRO A 63 -5.85 -4.98 2.81
C PRO A 63 -6.09 -3.91 1.75
N TYR A 64 -6.09 -4.32 0.48
CA TYR A 64 -6.28 -3.45 -0.69
C TYR A 64 -5.25 -2.32 -0.87
N ALA A 65 -4.18 -2.24 -0.08
CA ALA A 65 -3.13 -1.24 -0.28
C ALA A 65 -2.29 -1.56 -1.52
N ILE A 66 -1.90 -0.51 -2.28
CA ILE A 66 -1.13 -0.63 -3.53
C ILE A 66 0.33 -1.04 -3.34
N ASP A 67 0.81 -1.06 -2.13
CA ASP A 67 2.15 -1.51 -1.70
C ASP A 67 2.12 -2.81 -0.89
N ASN A 68 0.94 -3.45 -0.77
CA ASN A 68 0.78 -4.73 -0.09
C ASN A 68 0.95 -5.90 -1.07
N PRO A 69 2.03 -6.72 -0.94
CA PRO A 69 2.31 -7.85 -1.81
C PRO A 69 1.54 -9.12 -1.46
N LYS A 70 0.80 -9.14 -0.34
CA LYS A 70 0.02 -10.31 0.08
C LYS A 70 -1.19 -10.53 -0.80
N GLY A 71 -1.81 -11.70 -0.69
CA GLY A 71 -2.99 -12.07 -1.48
C GLY A 71 -4.16 -11.07 -1.38
N ASN A 72 -4.33 -10.39 -0.25
CA ASN A 72 -5.36 -9.37 -0.01
C ASN A 72 -4.91 -7.92 -0.34
N GLY A 73 -3.69 -7.72 -0.82
CA GLY A 73 -3.21 -6.43 -1.32
C GLY A 73 -3.46 -6.25 -2.82
N THR A 74 -3.10 -5.10 -3.35
CA THR A 74 -3.30 -4.73 -4.76
C THR A 74 -2.00 -4.33 -5.46
N GLN A 75 -0.85 -4.75 -4.93
CA GLN A 75 0.46 -4.38 -5.48
C GLN A 75 0.63 -4.84 -6.94
N ALA A 76 0.16 -6.05 -7.27
CA ALA A 76 0.24 -6.56 -8.64
C ALA A 76 -0.55 -5.70 -9.62
N LEU A 77 -1.78 -5.29 -9.27
CA LEU A 77 -2.56 -4.36 -10.09
C LEU A 77 -1.87 -3.01 -10.22
N ALA A 78 -1.36 -2.44 -9.12
CA ALA A 78 -0.66 -1.17 -9.16
C ALA A 78 0.58 -1.23 -10.07
N GLN A 79 1.29 -2.36 -10.09
CA GLN A 79 2.44 -2.56 -10.98
C GLN A 79 2.00 -2.65 -12.45
N LEU A 80 0.95 -3.43 -12.75
CA LEU A 80 0.40 -3.51 -14.11
C LEU A 80 -0.02 -2.13 -14.64
N LEU A 81 -0.70 -1.33 -13.81
CA LEU A 81 -1.11 0.02 -14.18
C LEU A 81 0.09 0.96 -14.43
N ARG A 82 1.17 0.82 -13.65
CA ARG A 82 2.42 1.57 -13.89
C ARG A 82 3.12 1.12 -15.17
N ASP A 83 3.10 -0.16 -15.48
CA ASP A 83 3.66 -0.72 -16.72
C ASP A 83 2.88 -0.24 -17.96
N GLU A 84 1.56 0.03 -17.80
CA GLU A 84 0.73 0.72 -18.80
C GLU A 84 0.96 2.23 -18.86
N GLY A 85 1.85 2.78 -18.05
CA GLY A 85 2.25 4.19 -18.07
C GLY A 85 1.49 5.09 -17.08
N LEU A 86 0.65 4.56 -16.21
CA LEU A 86 -0.06 5.36 -15.22
C LEU A 86 0.86 5.77 -14.05
N ARG A 87 0.61 6.96 -13.53
CA ARG A 87 1.18 7.44 -12.26
C ARG A 87 0.23 7.06 -11.12
N VAL A 88 0.56 5.95 -10.43
CA VAL A 88 -0.25 5.39 -9.34
C VAL A 88 0.33 5.83 -7.99
N ARG A 89 -0.46 6.53 -7.19
CA ARG A 89 -0.11 6.94 -5.83
C ARG A 89 -1.31 6.81 -4.87
N SER A 90 -1.05 6.71 -3.57
CA SER A 90 -2.08 6.77 -2.54
C SER A 90 -2.48 8.22 -2.25
N ALA A 91 -3.74 8.43 -1.87
CA ALA A 91 -4.22 9.65 -1.24
C ALA A 91 -4.34 9.43 0.26
N ASP A 92 -3.95 10.43 1.04
CA ASP A 92 -3.90 10.35 2.51
C ASP A 92 -5.19 10.82 3.18
N SER A 93 -6.08 11.50 2.42
CA SER A 93 -7.33 12.05 2.95
C SER A 93 -8.45 12.13 1.92
N ALA A 94 -9.70 12.21 2.41
CA ALA A 94 -10.86 12.44 1.57
C ALA A 94 -10.81 13.79 0.85
N SER A 95 -10.25 14.84 1.49
CA SER A 95 -10.07 16.15 0.88
C SER A 95 -9.07 16.13 -0.27
N GLU A 96 -7.97 15.40 -0.14
CA GLU A 96 -7.02 15.19 -1.24
C GLU A 96 -7.68 14.45 -2.41
N ALA A 97 -8.41 13.38 -2.12
CA ALA A 97 -9.14 12.62 -3.14
C ALA A 97 -10.19 13.50 -3.87
N ALA A 98 -10.93 14.33 -3.14
CA ALA A 98 -11.92 15.25 -3.71
C ALA A 98 -11.29 16.42 -4.49
N ALA A 99 -10.03 16.77 -4.23
CA ALA A 99 -9.29 17.82 -4.95
C ALA A 99 -8.63 17.32 -6.26
N ALA A 100 -8.77 16.05 -6.61
CA ALA A 100 -8.08 15.43 -7.75
C ALA A 100 -8.42 16.07 -9.10
N GLY A 101 -9.66 16.44 -9.33
CA GLY A 101 -10.12 17.16 -10.52
C GLY A 101 -10.13 16.33 -11.81
N PRO A 102 -10.51 16.96 -12.94
CA PRO A 102 -10.53 16.32 -14.25
C PRO A 102 -9.16 15.78 -14.66
N GLY A 103 -9.14 14.70 -15.45
CA GLY A 103 -7.89 14.07 -15.91
C GLY A 103 -7.24 13.14 -14.88
N THR A 104 -7.94 12.86 -13.78
CA THR A 104 -7.52 11.91 -12.73
C THR A 104 -8.61 10.87 -12.51
N THR A 105 -8.22 9.64 -12.29
CA THR A 105 -9.07 8.60 -11.72
C THR A 105 -8.81 8.47 -10.22
N VAL A 106 -9.84 8.49 -9.40
CA VAL A 106 -9.76 8.21 -7.96
C VAL A 106 -10.39 6.85 -7.70
N ALA A 107 -9.57 5.87 -7.33
CA ALA A 107 -10.06 4.59 -6.83
C ALA A 107 -10.36 4.72 -5.33
N VAL A 108 -11.55 4.36 -4.93
CA VAL A 108 -12.00 4.49 -3.52
C VAL A 108 -12.36 3.12 -2.97
N VAL A 109 -11.67 2.72 -1.91
CA VAL A 109 -11.97 1.52 -1.12
C VAL A 109 -12.65 1.94 0.17
N ASN A 110 -13.60 1.13 0.66
CA ASN A 110 -14.33 1.40 1.92
C ASN A 110 -15.11 2.73 1.91
N ILE A 111 -15.70 3.10 0.78
CA ILE A 111 -16.39 4.38 0.57
C ILE A 111 -17.52 4.64 1.58
N GLY A 112 -18.13 3.59 2.13
CA GLY A 112 -19.17 3.70 3.14
C GLY A 112 -18.69 4.31 4.47
N LEU A 113 -17.38 4.38 4.71
CA LEU A 113 -16.81 5.04 5.90
C LEU A 113 -16.74 6.57 5.76
N LEU A 114 -16.93 7.09 4.55
CA LEU A 114 -17.02 8.53 4.33
C LEU A 114 -18.38 9.06 4.76
N THR A 115 -18.43 10.34 5.10
CA THR A 115 -19.71 11.06 5.29
C THR A 115 -20.39 11.32 3.95
N ASP A 116 -21.68 11.60 3.96
CA ASP A 116 -22.44 11.98 2.75
C ASP A 116 -21.81 13.19 2.06
N ASP A 117 -21.36 14.19 2.83
CA ASP A 117 -20.71 15.39 2.31
C ASP A 117 -19.36 15.09 1.65
N GLN A 118 -18.57 14.17 2.22
CA GLN A 118 -17.31 13.74 1.61
C GLN A 118 -17.55 12.99 0.30
N ARG A 119 -18.54 12.09 0.26
CA ARG A 119 -18.96 11.41 -0.97
C ARG A 119 -19.48 12.39 -2.01
N ALA A 120 -20.27 13.37 -1.59
CA ALA A 120 -20.75 14.42 -2.47
C ALA A 120 -19.62 15.33 -2.99
N ALA A 121 -18.60 15.59 -2.20
CA ALA A 121 -17.40 16.32 -2.65
C ALA A 121 -16.64 15.52 -3.72
N LEU A 122 -16.47 14.21 -3.56
CA LEU A 122 -15.92 13.33 -4.59
C LEU A 122 -16.76 13.39 -5.87
N ALA A 123 -18.08 13.29 -5.77
CA ALA A 123 -18.99 13.34 -6.92
C ALA A 123 -18.88 14.64 -7.72
N ARG A 124 -18.54 15.77 -7.07
CA ARG A 124 -18.38 17.09 -7.68
C ARG A 124 -16.97 17.44 -8.09
N SER A 125 -15.97 16.59 -7.79
CA SER A 125 -14.54 16.88 -8.04
C SER A 125 -14.18 17.05 -9.51
N GLY A 126 -14.98 16.51 -10.42
CA GLY A 126 -14.66 16.43 -11.85
C GLY A 126 -13.75 15.25 -12.22
N ALA A 127 -13.19 14.56 -11.24
CA ALA A 127 -12.44 13.33 -11.46
C ALA A 127 -13.36 12.15 -11.83
N ASP A 128 -12.82 11.16 -12.49
CA ASP A 128 -13.46 9.84 -12.58
C ASP A 128 -13.31 9.13 -11.24
N ILE A 129 -14.39 8.57 -10.73
CA ILE A 129 -14.41 7.83 -9.46
C ILE A 129 -14.64 6.35 -9.75
N THR A 130 -13.73 5.49 -9.31
CA THR A 130 -13.92 4.05 -9.35
C THR A 130 -14.04 3.51 -7.92
N VAL A 131 -15.24 3.10 -7.54
CA VAL A 131 -15.50 2.47 -6.25
C VAL A 131 -15.09 1.00 -6.34
N VAL A 132 -14.25 0.57 -5.40
CA VAL A 132 -13.79 -0.81 -5.28
C VAL A 132 -14.44 -1.45 -4.07
N GLY A 133 -15.41 -2.31 -4.33
CA GLY A 133 -16.26 -2.98 -3.34
C GLY A 133 -17.58 -2.25 -3.08
N ALA A 134 -18.69 -2.99 -3.21
CA ALA A 134 -20.04 -2.50 -2.91
C ALA A 134 -20.63 -3.18 -1.67
N LEU A 135 -20.14 -4.35 -1.30
CA LEU A 135 -20.70 -5.13 -0.19
C LEU A 135 -20.61 -4.35 1.13
N TYR A 136 -21.77 -4.14 1.78
CA TYR A 136 -21.94 -3.36 3.02
C TYR A 136 -21.49 -1.88 2.91
N GLN A 137 -21.47 -1.32 1.72
CA GLN A 137 -21.13 0.08 1.49
C GLN A 137 -22.38 0.97 1.46
N ASN A 138 -22.16 2.28 1.47
CA ASN A 138 -23.19 3.32 1.30
C ASN A 138 -22.75 4.29 0.20
N PHE A 139 -23.66 4.61 -0.72
CA PHE A 139 -23.44 5.53 -1.83
C PHE A 139 -24.22 6.85 -1.70
N ASP A 140 -24.86 7.09 -0.56
CA ASP A 140 -25.57 8.36 -0.31
C ASP A 140 -24.60 9.56 -0.48
N GLY A 141 -25.04 10.57 -1.19
CA GLY A 141 -24.19 11.72 -1.56
C GLY A 141 -23.32 11.49 -2.81
N LEU A 142 -22.93 10.25 -3.13
CA LEU A 142 -22.14 9.96 -4.34
C LEU A 142 -23.03 9.89 -5.58
N THR A 143 -24.09 9.08 -5.52
CA THR A 143 -25.03 8.89 -6.62
C THR A 143 -26.38 8.39 -6.11
N ALA A 144 -27.45 8.84 -6.75
CA ALA A 144 -28.80 8.28 -6.55
C ALA A 144 -29.11 7.12 -7.53
N GLY A 145 -28.32 6.98 -8.59
CA GLY A 145 -28.56 5.99 -9.66
C GLY A 145 -28.08 4.58 -9.35
N MET A 146 -27.44 4.35 -8.21
CA MET A 146 -26.90 3.05 -7.84
C MET A 146 -27.08 2.78 -6.35
N VAL A 147 -27.46 1.53 -6.02
CA VAL A 147 -27.60 1.09 -4.63
C VAL A 147 -26.80 -0.20 -4.43
N PRO A 148 -25.86 -0.22 -3.43
CA PRO A 148 -25.13 -1.42 -3.09
C PRO A 148 -26.05 -2.54 -2.63
N GLN A 149 -25.78 -3.77 -3.06
CA GLN A 149 -26.57 -4.96 -2.77
C GLN A 149 -25.68 -6.10 -2.24
N GLY A 150 -26.25 -6.96 -1.43
CA GLY A 150 -25.57 -8.13 -0.86
C GLY A 150 -25.61 -9.37 -1.76
N ALA A 151 -26.29 -9.34 -2.91
CA ALA A 151 -26.36 -10.48 -3.81
C ALA A 151 -24.98 -10.82 -4.35
N SER A 152 -24.69 -12.11 -4.43
CA SER A 152 -23.41 -12.66 -4.89
C SER A 152 -23.65 -13.75 -5.90
N ALA A 153 -22.72 -13.95 -6.83
CA ALA A 153 -22.75 -15.05 -7.78
C ALA A 153 -21.41 -15.79 -7.78
N THR A 154 -21.50 -17.10 -7.91
CA THR A 154 -20.37 -17.98 -8.16
C THR A 154 -20.43 -18.46 -9.61
N GLY A 155 -19.26 -18.66 -10.21
CA GLY A 155 -19.16 -19.08 -11.62
C GLY A 155 -18.89 -17.91 -12.54
N VAL A 156 -18.89 -18.19 -13.83
CA VAL A 156 -18.53 -17.23 -14.86
C VAL A 156 -19.70 -16.31 -15.17
N LEU A 157 -19.45 -14.99 -15.10
CA LEU A 157 -20.40 -13.95 -15.48
C LEU A 157 -19.98 -13.34 -16.80
N ALA A 158 -20.88 -13.29 -17.78
CA ALA A 158 -20.68 -12.57 -19.03
C ALA A 158 -21.16 -11.11 -18.90
N PRO A 159 -20.62 -10.16 -19.69
CA PRO A 159 -20.91 -8.74 -19.49
C PRO A 159 -22.38 -8.35 -19.72
N HIS A 160 -23.04 -8.88 -20.73
CA HIS A 160 -24.42 -8.56 -21.09
C HIS A 160 -24.73 -7.05 -21.19
N CYS A 161 -23.75 -6.25 -21.60
CA CYS A 161 -23.85 -4.81 -21.76
C CYS A 161 -22.97 -4.33 -22.92
N ARG A 162 -22.93 -3.00 -23.16
CA ARG A 162 -22.11 -2.38 -24.21
C ARG A 162 -21.00 -1.50 -23.67
N ASP A 163 -20.75 -1.55 -22.38
CA ASP A 163 -19.63 -0.79 -21.77
C ASP A 163 -18.29 -1.39 -22.24
N ASP A 164 -17.42 -0.55 -22.76
CA ASP A 164 -16.15 -0.98 -23.37
C ASP A 164 -15.21 -1.67 -22.37
N ASP A 165 -15.23 -1.26 -21.08
CA ASP A 165 -14.40 -1.88 -20.03
C ASP A 165 -14.89 -3.31 -19.74
N ALA A 166 -16.20 -3.47 -19.63
CA ALA A 166 -16.82 -4.78 -19.39
C ALA A 166 -16.69 -5.71 -20.58
N VAL A 167 -16.87 -5.20 -21.80
CA VAL A 167 -16.73 -5.99 -23.04
C VAL A 167 -15.29 -6.47 -23.19
N ALA A 168 -14.29 -5.63 -22.90
CA ALA A 168 -12.89 -5.99 -22.97
C ALA A 168 -12.48 -7.02 -21.90
N ALA A 169 -13.18 -7.10 -20.78
CA ALA A 169 -12.95 -8.10 -19.73
C ALA A 169 -13.50 -9.48 -20.14
N GLU A 170 -14.46 -9.54 -21.05
CA GLU A 170 -15.13 -10.75 -21.57
C GLU A 170 -15.90 -11.55 -20.52
N ALA A 171 -15.35 -11.78 -19.35
CA ALA A 171 -15.96 -12.55 -18.28
C ALA A 171 -15.41 -12.21 -16.91
N LEU A 172 -16.17 -12.45 -15.84
CA LEU A 172 -15.69 -12.45 -14.46
C LEU A 172 -15.90 -13.83 -13.83
N ALA A 173 -15.01 -14.21 -12.91
CA ALA A 173 -15.09 -15.50 -12.20
C ALA A 173 -16.00 -15.45 -10.97
N GLY A 174 -17.10 -14.72 -11.05
CA GLY A 174 -18.03 -14.49 -9.95
C GLY A 174 -17.95 -13.08 -9.38
N SER A 175 -18.79 -12.79 -8.37
CA SER A 175 -18.77 -11.53 -7.63
C SER A 175 -19.34 -11.75 -6.23
N ARG A 176 -18.69 -11.18 -5.23
CA ARG A 176 -19.23 -11.03 -3.88
C ARG A 176 -19.77 -9.62 -3.71
N GLY A 177 -21.09 -9.52 -3.65
CA GLY A 177 -21.79 -8.24 -3.70
C GLY A 177 -22.16 -7.85 -5.13
N SER A 178 -23.03 -6.87 -5.23
CA SER A 178 -23.60 -6.37 -6.46
C SER A 178 -24.10 -4.94 -6.27
N VAL A 179 -24.56 -4.35 -7.37
CA VAL A 179 -25.15 -3.02 -7.39
C VAL A 179 -26.44 -3.10 -8.19
N SER A 180 -27.55 -2.57 -7.67
CA SER A 180 -28.72 -2.27 -8.49
C SER A 180 -28.52 -0.91 -9.17
N VAL A 181 -29.03 -0.77 -10.38
CA VAL A 181 -28.91 0.46 -11.17
C VAL A 181 -30.27 1.04 -11.50
N ASP A 182 -30.36 2.35 -11.55
CA ASP A 182 -31.50 3.09 -12.08
C ASP A 182 -31.12 3.63 -13.48
N GLU A 183 -31.65 2.99 -14.53
CA GLU A 183 -31.36 3.37 -15.90
C GLU A 183 -31.95 4.74 -16.24
N ASP A 184 -33.06 5.15 -15.62
CA ASP A 184 -33.66 6.47 -15.79
C ASP A 184 -32.78 7.57 -15.20
N ALA A 185 -31.99 7.25 -14.17
CA ALA A 185 -30.95 8.12 -13.63
C ALA A 185 -29.61 8.05 -14.42
N GLY A 186 -29.59 7.33 -15.55
CA GLY A 186 -28.41 7.21 -16.43
C GLY A 186 -27.33 6.27 -15.93
N ALA A 187 -27.65 5.35 -15.02
CA ALA A 187 -26.77 4.27 -14.63
C ALA A 187 -26.92 3.05 -15.55
N ALA A 188 -25.84 2.32 -15.77
CA ALA A 188 -25.82 1.09 -16.56
C ALA A 188 -25.08 -0.02 -15.83
N GLY A 189 -25.61 -1.24 -15.87
CA GLY A 189 -25.04 -2.42 -15.23
C GLY A 189 -24.48 -3.42 -16.22
N CYS A 190 -23.43 -4.13 -15.81
CA CYS A 190 -22.77 -5.20 -16.53
C CYS A 190 -22.47 -6.38 -15.60
N PHE A 191 -22.34 -7.57 -16.16
CA PHE A 191 -22.14 -8.82 -15.42
C PHE A 191 -23.28 -9.07 -14.43
N PRO A 192 -24.46 -9.47 -14.90
CA PRO A 192 -25.61 -9.73 -14.05
C PRO A 192 -25.30 -10.78 -12.97
N VAL A 193 -25.59 -10.44 -11.72
CA VAL A 193 -25.46 -11.32 -10.55
C VAL A 193 -26.82 -11.95 -10.20
N GLY A 194 -27.88 -11.34 -10.64
CA GLY A 194 -29.28 -11.72 -10.46
C GLY A 194 -30.15 -10.73 -11.20
N GLU A 195 -31.45 -10.75 -10.90
CA GLU A 195 -32.39 -9.81 -11.46
C GLU A 195 -32.05 -8.38 -11.00
N ASP A 196 -31.84 -7.46 -11.94
CA ASP A 196 -31.55 -6.04 -11.72
C ASP A 196 -30.31 -5.76 -10.84
N ARG A 197 -29.37 -6.71 -10.75
CA ARG A 197 -28.15 -6.59 -9.94
C ARG A 197 -26.92 -6.97 -10.75
N PHE A 198 -25.86 -6.18 -10.61
CA PHE A 198 -24.70 -6.23 -11.48
C PHE A 198 -23.39 -6.23 -10.68
N ALA A 199 -22.38 -6.93 -11.17
CA ALA A 199 -21.05 -6.94 -10.59
C ALA A 199 -20.23 -5.72 -10.97
N TYR A 200 -20.59 -5.02 -12.05
CA TYR A 200 -19.99 -3.78 -12.50
C TYR A 200 -21.06 -2.81 -12.96
N ALA A 201 -20.93 -1.56 -12.61
CA ALA A 201 -21.87 -0.51 -13.00
C ALA A 201 -21.19 0.81 -13.29
N THR A 202 -21.78 1.61 -14.18
CA THR A 202 -21.29 2.93 -14.53
C THR A 202 -22.39 3.99 -14.52
N ALA A 203 -22.03 5.25 -14.16
CA ALA A 203 -22.93 6.39 -14.26
C ALA A 203 -22.11 7.67 -14.50
N ARG A 204 -22.81 8.77 -14.79
CA ARG A 204 -22.20 10.13 -14.77
C ARG A 204 -22.28 10.73 -13.39
N LEU A 205 -21.26 11.48 -13.02
CA LEU A 205 -21.21 12.25 -11.78
C LEU A 205 -21.60 13.71 -12.01
N PRO A 206 -22.15 14.40 -11.00
CA PRO A 206 -22.51 15.82 -11.11
C PRO A 206 -21.35 16.73 -11.51
N GLY A 207 -20.13 16.39 -11.13
CA GLY A 207 -18.92 17.13 -11.50
C GLY A 207 -18.43 16.91 -12.93
N GLY A 208 -19.10 16.05 -13.71
CA GLY A 208 -18.74 15.73 -15.08
C GLY A 208 -17.86 14.50 -15.25
N GLY A 209 -17.28 13.98 -14.18
CA GLY A 209 -16.55 12.73 -14.19
C GLY A 209 -17.46 11.49 -14.33
N ARG A 210 -16.86 10.34 -14.50
CA ARG A 210 -17.57 9.07 -14.61
C ARG A 210 -17.43 8.28 -13.31
N LEU A 211 -18.55 7.74 -12.84
CA LEU A 211 -18.55 6.76 -11.75
C LEU A 211 -18.46 5.36 -12.37
N ARG A 212 -17.58 4.55 -11.80
CA ARG A 212 -17.49 3.10 -12.04
C ARG A 212 -17.55 2.42 -10.69
N VAL A 213 -18.26 1.30 -10.62
CA VAL A 213 -18.34 0.48 -9.42
C VAL A 213 -17.95 -0.94 -9.76
N ILE A 214 -16.88 -1.44 -9.16
CA ILE A 214 -16.50 -2.85 -9.16
C ILE A 214 -17.06 -3.41 -7.86
N ALA A 215 -18.13 -4.21 -7.94
CA ALA A 215 -18.90 -4.61 -6.75
C ALA A 215 -18.12 -5.52 -5.80
N ASP A 216 -17.25 -6.39 -6.31
CA ASP A 216 -16.40 -7.26 -5.50
C ASP A 216 -14.99 -6.67 -5.37
N ALA A 217 -14.65 -6.21 -4.17
CA ALA A 217 -13.32 -5.66 -3.89
C ALA A 217 -12.20 -6.68 -4.06
N ASP A 218 -12.46 -7.96 -3.86
CA ASP A 218 -11.42 -8.98 -4.02
C ASP A 218 -10.97 -9.13 -5.48
N LEU A 219 -11.80 -8.72 -6.44
CA LEU A 219 -11.47 -8.79 -7.86
C LEU A 219 -10.14 -8.10 -8.20
N VAL A 220 -9.81 -7.03 -7.51
CA VAL A 220 -8.57 -6.25 -7.73
C VAL A 220 -7.39 -6.75 -6.92
N THR A 221 -7.57 -7.75 -6.05
CA THR A 221 -6.50 -8.24 -5.16
C THR A 221 -5.51 -9.15 -5.88
N ASN A 222 -4.29 -9.20 -5.35
CA ASN A 222 -3.23 -10.09 -5.88
C ASN A 222 -3.68 -11.56 -5.94
N GLY A 223 -4.54 -12.00 -5.01
CA GLY A 223 -5.04 -13.37 -4.94
C GLY A 223 -6.11 -13.70 -5.98
N ALA A 224 -6.77 -12.71 -6.57
CA ALA A 224 -7.88 -12.93 -7.50
C ALA A 224 -7.66 -12.29 -8.89
N LEU A 225 -6.69 -11.40 -9.03
CA LEU A 225 -6.45 -10.62 -10.25
C LEU A 225 -6.22 -11.49 -11.50
N ALA A 226 -5.59 -12.66 -11.33
CA ALA A 226 -5.30 -13.58 -12.43
C ALA A 226 -6.52 -14.42 -12.89
N ARG A 227 -7.67 -14.32 -12.23
CA ARG A 227 -8.88 -15.01 -12.64
C ARG A 227 -9.46 -14.36 -13.88
N SER A 228 -10.31 -15.11 -14.62
CA SER A 228 -10.92 -14.67 -15.89
C SER A 228 -11.41 -13.22 -15.86
N GLY A 229 -10.87 -12.37 -16.73
CA GLY A 229 -11.31 -11.00 -16.95
C GLY A 229 -11.04 -10.00 -15.82
N HIS A 230 -10.65 -10.44 -14.63
CA HIS A 230 -10.47 -9.56 -13.48
C HIS A 230 -9.41 -8.47 -13.73
N ALA A 231 -8.22 -8.86 -14.20
CA ALA A 231 -7.17 -7.88 -14.52
C ALA A 231 -7.61 -6.94 -15.64
N ALA A 232 -8.26 -7.46 -16.68
CA ALA A 232 -8.73 -6.66 -17.81
C ALA A 232 -9.75 -5.62 -17.35
N LEU A 233 -10.77 -6.00 -16.58
CA LEU A 233 -11.75 -5.06 -16.04
C LEU A 233 -11.08 -4.01 -15.13
N ALA A 234 -10.21 -4.43 -14.21
CA ALA A 234 -9.55 -3.52 -13.28
C ALA A 234 -8.66 -2.51 -14.00
N ILE A 235 -7.82 -2.96 -14.94
CA ILE A 235 -6.94 -2.10 -15.74
C ILE A 235 -7.76 -1.09 -16.56
N ARG A 236 -8.83 -1.55 -17.19
CA ARG A 236 -9.69 -0.69 -18.01
C ARG A 236 -10.46 0.32 -17.15
N ALA A 237 -11.13 -0.13 -16.09
CA ALA A 237 -11.92 0.75 -15.22
C ALA A 237 -11.08 1.80 -14.49
N LEU A 238 -9.79 1.54 -14.24
CA LEU A 238 -8.87 2.44 -13.54
C LEU A 238 -7.96 3.24 -14.48
N GLY A 239 -7.79 2.78 -15.72
CA GLY A 239 -6.77 3.28 -16.64
C GLY A 239 -7.23 4.36 -17.61
N HIS A 240 -8.39 5.01 -17.40
CA HIS A 240 -8.91 6.04 -18.30
C HIS A 240 -8.10 7.35 -18.30
N HIS A 241 -7.30 7.59 -17.28
CA HIS A 241 -6.42 8.75 -17.14
C HIS A 241 -5.01 8.32 -16.75
N GLU A 242 -4.00 9.12 -17.08
CA GLU A 242 -2.60 8.86 -16.71
C GLU A 242 -2.35 8.96 -15.19
N GLN A 243 -3.23 9.64 -14.46
CA GLN A 243 -3.12 9.78 -13.01
C GLN A 243 -4.17 8.93 -12.31
N LEU A 244 -3.71 8.06 -11.43
CA LEU A 244 -4.55 7.26 -10.55
C LEU A 244 -4.21 7.56 -9.10
N LEU A 245 -5.21 8.02 -8.37
CA LEU A 245 -5.17 8.20 -6.94
C LEU A 245 -5.88 7.03 -6.28
N TRP A 246 -5.17 6.29 -5.44
CA TRP A 246 -5.75 5.20 -4.66
C TRP A 246 -6.06 5.67 -3.24
N PHE A 247 -7.32 5.67 -2.88
CA PHE A 247 -7.81 6.16 -1.60
C PHE A 247 -8.54 5.07 -0.83
N ASP A 248 -8.04 4.71 0.35
CA ASP A 248 -8.72 3.82 1.27
C ASP A 248 -9.29 4.65 2.44
N ALA A 249 -10.62 4.75 2.50
CA ALA A 249 -11.29 5.54 3.52
C ALA A 249 -11.06 5.00 4.94
N SER A 250 -10.69 3.72 5.09
CA SER A 250 -10.35 3.13 6.40
C SER A 250 -9.03 3.65 6.98
N GLN A 251 -8.17 4.21 6.15
CA GLN A 251 -6.87 4.77 6.54
C GLN A 251 -6.93 6.27 6.80
N SER A 252 -8.05 6.92 6.47
CA SER A 252 -8.29 8.31 6.84
C SER A 252 -8.46 8.38 8.34
N GLY A 253 -7.62 9.16 9.03
CA GLY A 253 -7.82 9.48 10.44
C GLY A 253 -9.17 10.19 10.66
N PRO A 254 -9.65 10.29 11.91
CA PRO A 254 -10.85 11.05 12.19
C PRO A 254 -10.69 12.46 11.59
N PRO A 255 -11.78 13.06 11.05
CA PRO A 255 -11.70 14.38 10.44
C PRO A 255 -11.05 15.35 11.42
N SER A 256 -9.96 15.98 10.97
CA SER A 256 -9.28 17.02 11.75
C SER A 256 -10.26 18.18 11.95
N VAL A 257 -10.23 18.81 13.13
CA VAL A 257 -11.02 20.03 13.39
C VAL A 257 -10.72 21.17 12.41
N TRP A 258 -9.67 21.04 11.60
CA TRP A 258 -9.27 21.96 10.55
C TRP A 258 -9.87 21.63 9.16
N ASP A 259 -10.57 20.48 9.03
CA ASP A 259 -11.25 20.06 7.80
C ASP A 259 -12.72 20.54 7.74
N THR A 260 -13.13 21.34 8.70
CA THR A 260 -14.46 22.00 8.71
C THR A 260 -14.33 23.38 8.10
N PRO A 261 -15.13 23.72 7.06
CA PRO A 261 -15.12 25.04 6.40
C PRO A 261 -15.53 26.18 7.32
#